data_ad45f4e11b099db6396b16db6b1c0bb0
#
_entry.id   ad45f4e11b099db6396b16db6b1c0bb0
#
_cell.length_a   1.000
_cell.length_b   1.000
_cell.length_c   1.000
_cell.angle_alpha   90.00
_cell.angle_beta   90.00
_cell.angle_gamma   90.00
#
_symmetry.space_group_name_H-M   'P 1'
#
loop_
_entity.id
_entity.type
_entity.pdbx_description
1 polymer ?
#
loop_
_entity_poly.entity_id
_entity_poly.type
_entity_poly.pdbx_seq_one_letter_code
_entity_poly.pdbx_strand_id
1 'polypeptide(L)'
;VMASGVYVLERLPHLGWMNPQIIGFSLLFAAVLLAFCIIEIKSPHPLVNIRVFTRFRVNAVIISFFIIQIVYCGLLYLLPFYLTNSVRADSLTSGFYLLIPPLVTAILSVPISRWSDKTGRRWFMTASCVFLVLISVVFAFIKPEWGVIPLLASLLMMGLSIGFVSGPGSGRIVEVMPDGEQELGSTLMMTCVYCGGV
;
A
#
# COMPACT_ATOMS: atom_id res chain seq x y z
N VAL A 1 -19.46 2.56 2.41
CA VAL A 1 -18.40 2.48 3.42
C VAL A 1 -17.15 3.24 2.96
N MET A 2 -16.56 2.86 1.82
CA MET A 2 -15.31 3.49 1.32
C MET A 2 -15.43 5.00 1.14
N ALA A 3 -16.44 5.48 0.40
CA ALA A 3 -16.60 6.90 0.11
C ALA A 3 -16.73 7.77 1.38
N SER A 4 -17.46 7.33 2.40
CA SER A 4 -17.58 8.06 3.66
C SER A 4 -16.29 8.06 4.48
N GLY A 5 -15.54 6.95 4.46
CA GLY A 5 -14.24 6.86 5.11
C GLY A 5 -13.19 7.76 4.48
N VAL A 6 -13.09 7.75 3.14
CA VAL A 6 -12.18 8.62 2.38
C VAL A 6 -12.52 10.10 2.61
N TYR A 7 -13.80 10.46 2.55
CA TYR A 7 -14.24 11.83 2.81
C TYR A 7 -13.83 12.33 4.21
N VAL A 8 -13.98 11.48 5.24
CA VAL A 8 -13.56 11.82 6.60
C VAL A 8 -12.04 12.03 6.66
N LEU A 9 -11.24 11.12 6.09
CA LEU A 9 -9.78 11.22 6.09
C LEU A 9 -9.28 12.47 5.36
N GLU A 10 -9.87 12.79 4.22
CA GLU A 10 -9.48 13.95 3.40
C GLU A 10 -9.82 15.29 4.08
N ARG A 11 -11.01 15.39 4.70
CA ARG A 11 -11.49 16.65 5.28
C ARG A 11 -11.08 16.89 6.73
N LEU A 12 -10.66 15.83 7.42
CA LEU A 12 -10.24 15.91 8.82
C LEU A 12 -9.17 16.97 9.11
N PRO A 13 -8.08 17.10 8.30
CA PRO A 13 -7.04 18.10 8.52
C PRO A 13 -7.54 19.54 8.37
N HIS A 14 -8.55 19.76 7.53
CA HIS A 14 -9.08 21.09 7.20
C HIS A 14 -10.21 21.55 8.14
N LEU A 15 -11.07 20.64 8.55
CA LEU A 15 -12.28 20.96 9.32
C LEU A 15 -12.15 20.67 10.82
N GLY A 16 -11.19 19.87 11.24
CA GLY A 16 -10.99 19.43 12.62
C GLY A 16 -12.01 18.40 13.10
N TRP A 17 -11.68 17.70 14.17
CA TRP A 17 -12.48 16.57 14.72
C TRP A 17 -13.87 16.97 15.24
N MET A 18 -14.08 18.23 15.65
CA MET A 18 -15.32 18.71 16.25
C MET A 18 -16.34 19.26 15.22
N ASN A 19 -16.04 19.21 13.94
CA ASN A 19 -16.95 19.68 12.92
C ASN A 19 -18.16 18.71 12.79
N PRO A 20 -19.42 19.23 12.82
CA PRO A 20 -20.62 18.40 12.71
C PRO A 20 -20.65 17.51 11.46
N GLN A 21 -20.07 17.98 10.35
CA GLN A 21 -19.98 17.21 9.13
C GLN A 21 -19.07 15.98 9.30
N ILE A 22 -17.89 16.14 9.92
CA ILE A 22 -16.96 15.05 10.16
C ILE A 22 -17.58 14.03 11.13
N ILE A 23 -18.22 14.49 12.20
CA ILE A 23 -18.92 13.63 13.14
C ILE A 23 -20.04 12.86 12.43
N GLY A 24 -20.84 13.53 11.61
CA GLY A 24 -21.93 12.90 10.85
C GLY A 24 -21.44 11.82 9.88
N PHE A 25 -20.41 12.11 9.09
CA PHE A 25 -19.82 11.13 8.17
C PHE A 25 -19.08 9.99 8.89
N SER A 26 -18.44 10.26 10.03
CA SER A 26 -17.83 9.21 10.86
C SER A 26 -18.86 8.27 11.48
N LEU A 27 -19.96 8.81 11.97
CA LEU A 27 -21.09 8.01 12.47
C LEU A 27 -21.74 7.21 11.34
N LEU A 28 -21.93 7.81 10.17
CA LEU A 28 -22.44 7.11 8.99
C LEU A 28 -21.50 5.96 8.60
N PHE A 29 -20.20 6.21 8.55
CA PHE A 29 -19.18 5.19 8.26
C PHE A 29 -19.27 4.03 9.24
N ALA A 30 -19.31 4.34 10.55
CA ALA A 30 -19.40 3.34 11.61
C ALA A 30 -20.71 2.54 11.52
N ALA A 31 -21.85 3.22 11.29
CA ALA A 31 -23.15 2.56 11.18
C ALA A 31 -23.22 1.63 9.97
N VAL A 32 -22.75 2.08 8.81
CA VAL A 32 -22.73 1.24 7.59
C VAL A 32 -21.75 0.09 7.71
N LEU A 33 -20.61 0.30 8.37
CA LEU A 33 -19.64 -0.76 8.64
C LEU A 33 -20.24 -1.84 9.59
N LEU A 34 -20.89 -1.40 10.67
CA LEU A 34 -21.56 -2.32 11.59
C LEU A 34 -22.71 -3.07 10.91
N ALA A 35 -23.54 -2.39 10.12
CA ALA A 35 -24.59 -3.03 9.34
C ALA A 35 -24.03 -4.08 8.38
N PHE A 36 -22.94 -3.76 7.67
CA PHE A 36 -22.24 -4.69 6.79
C PHE A 36 -21.77 -5.93 7.58
N CYS A 37 -21.07 -5.73 8.70
CA CYS A 37 -20.60 -6.84 9.53
C CYS A 37 -21.73 -7.74 10.04
N ILE A 38 -22.87 -7.13 10.46
CA ILE A 38 -24.02 -7.90 10.95
C ILE A 38 -24.68 -8.70 9.83
N ILE A 39 -24.82 -8.11 8.65
CA ILE A 39 -25.38 -8.81 7.47
C ILE A 39 -24.48 -9.96 7.07
N GLU A 40 -23.15 -9.73 7.03
CA GLU A 40 -22.16 -10.71 6.62
C GLU A 40 -22.11 -11.93 7.58
N ILE A 41 -22.20 -11.68 8.90
CA ILE A 41 -22.21 -12.75 9.91
C ILE A 41 -23.51 -13.58 9.82
N LYS A 42 -24.64 -12.94 9.45
CA LYS A 42 -25.95 -13.61 9.40
C LYS A 42 -26.29 -14.21 8.04
N SER A 43 -25.55 -13.88 6.99
CA SER A 43 -25.81 -14.36 5.64
C SER A 43 -25.47 -15.86 5.52
N PRO A 44 -26.38 -16.67 4.92
CA PRO A 44 -26.08 -18.06 4.59
C PRO A 44 -25.01 -18.22 3.50
N HIS A 45 -24.81 -17.19 2.68
CA HIS A 45 -23.77 -17.10 1.66
C HIS A 45 -22.98 -15.81 1.84
N PRO A 46 -22.05 -15.74 2.81
CA PRO A 46 -21.29 -14.54 3.08
C PRO A 46 -20.36 -14.21 1.90
N LEU A 47 -20.33 -12.94 1.50
CA LEU A 47 -19.39 -12.45 0.50
C LEU A 47 -17.95 -12.49 1.03
N VAL A 48 -17.81 -12.25 2.35
CA VAL A 48 -16.52 -12.29 3.05
C VAL A 48 -16.65 -13.21 4.24
N ASN A 49 -16.00 -14.37 4.17
CA ASN A 49 -15.94 -15.25 5.31
C ASN A 49 -15.07 -14.65 6.43
N ILE A 50 -15.71 -14.02 7.41
CA ILE A 50 -15.02 -13.32 8.51
C ILE A 50 -14.08 -14.26 9.28
N ARG A 51 -14.31 -15.57 9.25
CA ARG A 51 -13.41 -16.56 9.86
C ARG A 51 -12.02 -16.61 9.23
N VAL A 52 -11.85 -16.11 7.99
CA VAL A 52 -10.54 -15.98 7.35
C VAL A 52 -9.63 -15.03 8.13
N PHE A 53 -10.21 -13.97 8.70
CA PHE A 53 -9.47 -13.00 9.53
C PHE A 53 -9.05 -13.55 10.90
N THR A 54 -9.51 -14.73 11.31
CA THR A 54 -8.97 -15.39 12.53
C THR A 54 -7.63 -16.08 12.26
N ARG A 55 -7.26 -16.27 10.99
CA ARG A 55 -6.00 -16.93 10.61
C ARG A 55 -4.85 -15.94 10.63
N PHE A 56 -3.92 -16.10 11.56
CA PHE A 56 -2.76 -15.24 11.71
C PHE A 56 -1.95 -15.03 10.40
N ARG A 57 -1.80 -16.10 9.60
CA ARG A 57 -1.05 -16.04 8.33
C ARG A 57 -1.70 -15.10 7.30
N VAL A 58 -3.02 -15.12 7.21
CA VAL A 58 -3.78 -14.26 6.30
C VAL A 58 -3.67 -12.81 6.75
N ASN A 59 -3.91 -12.54 8.04
CA ASN A 59 -3.80 -11.19 8.59
C ASN A 59 -2.39 -10.63 8.44
N ALA A 60 -1.36 -11.41 8.66
CA ALA A 60 0.01 -10.97 8.50
C ALA A 60 0.30 -10.51 7.06
N VAL A 61 -0.22 -11.23 6.05
CA VAL A 61 -0.06 -10.86 4.65
C VAL A 61 -0.86 -9.58 4.33
N ILE A 62 -2.12 -9.49 4.75
CA ILE A 62 -3.00 -8.34 4.51
C ILE A 62 -2.42 -7.08 5.16
N ILE A 63 -2.01 -7.15 6.42
CA ILE A 63 -1.41 -6.02 7.15
C ILE A 63 -0.09 -5.60 6.50
N SER A 64 0.73 -6.56 6.04
CA SER A 64 1.96 -6.24 5.32
C SER A 64 1.68 -5.46 4.04
N PHE A 65 0.69 -5.87 3.24
CA PHE A 65 0.26 -5.11 2.05
C PHE A 65 -0.17 -3.70 2.39
N PHE A 66 -1.00 -3.55 3.42
CA PHE A 66 -1.52 -2.25 3.84
C PHE A 66 -0.39 -1.31 4.27
N ILE A 67 0.53 -1.78 5.11
CA ILE A 67 1.68 -0.99 5.57
C ILE A 67 2.59 -0.62 4.40
N ILE A 68 2.91 -1.58 3.53
CA ILE A 68 3.74 -1.34 2.34
C ILE A 68 3.13 -0.25 1.47
N GLN A 69 1.83 -0.30 1.26
CA GLN A 69 1.12 0.67 0.42
C GLN A 69 1.10 2.07 1.03
N ILE A 70 0.83 2.19 2.34
CA ILE A 70 0.89 3.48 3.04
C ILE A 70 2.28 4.12 2.91
N VAL A 71 3.33 3.34 3.19
CA VAL A 71 4.71 3.85 3.13
C VAL A 71 5.08 4.25 1.70
N TYR A 72 4.72 3.43 0.72
CA TYR A 72 5.00 3.70 -0.68
C TYR A 72 4.29 4.97 -1.19
N CYS A 73 2.99 5.10 -0.92
CA CYS A 73 2.21 6.27 -1.32
C CYS A 73 2.68 7.53 -0.58
N GLY A 74 3.00 7.41 0.72
CA GLY A 74 3.57 8.51 1.50
C GLY A 74 4.90 9.01 0.92
N LEU A 75 5.79 8.10 0.53
CA LEU A 75 7.06 8.47 -0.11
C LEU A 75 6.83 9.10 -1.49
N LEU A 76 5.91 8.55 -2.30
CA LEU A 76 5.53 9.14 -3.59
C LEU A 76 4.95 10.54 -3.44
N TYR A 77 4.15 10.78 -2.41
CA TYR A 77 3.57 12.09 -2.12
C TYR A 77 4.64 13.11 -1.69
N LEU A 78 5.60 12.70 -0.87
CA LEU A 78 6.67 13.58 -0.38
C LEU A 78 7.73 13.89 -1.45
N LEU A 79 7.90 13.01 -2.42
CA LEU A 79 8.94 13.10 -3.45
C LEU A 79 8.89 14.40 -4.26
N PRO A 80 7.74 14.87 -4.80
CA PRO A 80 7.68 16.16 -5.53
C PRO A 80 8.09 17.34 -4.67
N PHE A 81 7.69 17.35 -3.38
CA PHE A 81 8.06 18.43 -2.46
C PHE A 81 9.58 18.45 -2.20
N TYR A 82 10.20 17.29 -2.06
CA TYR A 82 11.64 17.19 -1.92
C TYR A 82 12.35 17.66 -3.19
N LEU A 83 11.90 17.26 -4.37
CA LEU A 83 12.48 17.63 -5.64
C LEU A 83 12.41 19.15 -5.89
N THR A 84 11.25 19.77 -5.63
CA THR A 84 11.05 21.21 -5.83
C THR A 84 11.76 22.05 -4.79
N ASN A 85 11.66 21.71 -3.51
CA ASN A 85 12.16 22.55 -2.43
C ASN A 85 13.65 22.36 -2.14
N SER A 86 14.13 21.11 -2.21
CA SER A 86 15.51 20.78 -1.83
C SER A 86 16.45 20.69 -3.03
N VAL A 87 16.02 20.02 -4.10
CA VAL A 87 16.84 19.84 -5.30
C VAL A 87 16.67 21.00 -6.28
N ARG A 88 15.61 21.82 -6.12
CA ARG A 88 15.21 22.91 -7.05
C ARG A 88 15.06 22.40 -8.49
N ALA A 89 14.60 21.17 -8.65
CA ALA A 89 14.38 20.58 -9.96
C ALA A 89 13.21 21.27 -10.67
N ASP A 90 13.35 21.45 -11.97
CA ASP A 90 12.27 21.91 -12.83
C ASP A 90 11.14 20.87 -12.89
N SER A 91 9.91 21.29 -13.21
CA SER A 91 8.73 20.43 -13.27
C SER A 91 8.93 19.23 -14.19
N LEU A 92 9.61 19.43 -15.32
CA LEU A 92 9.89 18.37 -16.29
C LEU A 92 10.85 17.33 -15.71
N THR A 93 11.92 17.79 -15.08
CA THR A 93 12.90 16.94 -14.40
C THR A 93 12.27 16.17 -13.24
N SER A 94 11.40 16.83 -12.46
CA SER A 94 10.65 16.16 -11.37
C SER A 94 9.75 15.06 -11.90
N GLY A 95 9.09 15.29 -13.06
CA GLY A 95 8.29 14.27 -13.73
C GLY A 95 9.09 13.03 -14.13
N PHE A 96 10.31 13.21 -14.64
CA PHE A 96 11.20 12.08 -14.96
C PHE A 96 11.60 11.28 -13.72
N TYR A 97 11.90 11.92 -12.61
CA TYR A 97 12.20 11.20 -11.35
C TYR A 97 11.00 10.40 -10.85
N LEU A 98 9.78 10.95 -10.94
CA LEU A 98 8.56 10.26 -10.56
C LEU A 98 8.23 9.03 -11.41
N LEU A 99 8.71 8.98 -12.66
CA LEU A 99 8.53 7.83 -13.54
C LEU A 99 9.45 6.65 -13.19
N ILE A 100 10.54 6.87 -12.48
CA ILE A 100 11.53 5.82 -12.20
C ILE A 100 10.93 4.65 -11.41
N PRO A 101 10.24 4.83 -10.26
CA PRO A 101 9.69 3.72 -9.49
C PRO A 101 8.68 2.87 -10.28
N PRO A 102 7.64 3.43 -10.93
CA PRO A 102 6.69 2.61 -11.68
C PRO A 102 7.34 1.92 -12.90
N LEU A 103 8.34 2.54 -13.53
CA LEU A 103 9.04 1.96 -14.67
C LEU A 103 9.90 0.76 -14.24
N VAL A 104 10.63 0.88 -13.14
CA VAL A 104 11.39 -0.23 -12.52
C VAL A 104 10.44 -1.36 -12.14
N THR A 105 9.31 -1.04 -11.51
CA THR A 105 8.28 -2.03 -11.17
C THR A 105 7.77 -2.75 -12.41
N ALA A 106 7.43 -2.03 -13.48
CA ALA A 106 6.92 -2.61 -14.73
C ALA A 106 7.92 -3.58 -15.38
N ILE A 107 9.20 -3.19 -15.43
CA ILE A 107 10.25 -4.02 -16.05
C ILE A 107 10.56 -5.26 -15.21
N LEU A 108 10.63 -5.10 -13.88
CA LEU A 108 11.15 -6.14 -12.99
C LEU A 108 10.06 -7.03 -12.37
N SER A 109 8.79 -6.66 -12.42
CA SER A 109 7.70 -7.44 -11.81
C SER A 109 7.61 -8.87 -12.37
N VAL A 110 7.73 -9.04 -13.69
CA VAL A 110 7.65 -10.36 -14.33
C VAL A 110 8.84 -11.27 -13.98
N PRO A 111 10.12 -10.86 -14.15
CA PRO A 111 11.24 -11.69 -13.76
C PRO A 111 11.28 -11.98 -12.24
N ILE A 112 10.92 -11.03 -11.42
CA ILE A 112 10.83 -11.20 -9.97
C ILE A 112 9.75 -12.22 -9.60
N SER A 113 8.57 -12.16 -10.22
CA SER A 113 7.50 -13.13 -9.98
C SER A 113 7.94 -14.54 -10.32
N ARG A 114 8.56 -14.75 -11.50
CA ARG A 114 9.10 -16.07 -11.89
C ARG A 114 10.18 -16.59 -10.94
N TRP A 115 11.01 -15.69 -10.42
CA TRP A 115 12.04 -16.06 -9.46
C TRP A 115 11.43 -16.42 -8.10
N SER A 116 10.43 -15.67 -7.66
CA SER A 116 9.73 -15.91 -6.40
C SER A 116 9.01 -17.25 -6.36
N ASP A 117 8.50 -17.72 -7.50
CA ASP A 117 7.84 -19.03 -7.61
C ASP A 117 8.82 -20.19 -7.33
N LYS A 118 10.11 -19.99 -7.62
CA LYS A 118 11.17 -20.99 -7.36
C LYS A 118 11.75 -20.93 -5.96
N THR A 119 11.87 -19.72 -5.40
CA THR A 119 12.61 -19.48 -4.14
C THR A 119 11.70 -19.37 -2.92
N GLY A 120 10.40 -19.11 -3.17
CA GLY A 120 9.39 -18.93 -2.13
C GLY A 120 8.98 -17.46 -1.95
N ARG A 121 7.70 -17.21 -2.12
CA ARG A 121 7.08 -15.87 -2.13
C ARG A 121 7.22 -15.11 -0.82
N ARG A 122 7.36 -15.82 0.30
CA ARG A 122 7.52 -15.23 1.63
C ARG A 122 8.76 -14.32 1.73
N TRP A 123 9.88 -14.76 1.17
CA TRP A 123 11.14 -14.03 1.25
C TRP A 123 11.08 -12.70 0.50
N PHE A 124 10.38 -12.66 -0.63
CA PHE A 124 10.21 -11.44 -1.42
C PHE A 124 9.37 -10.39 -0.71
N MET A 125 8.29 -10.79 -0.02
CA MET A 125 7.50 -9.87 0.80
C MET A 125 8.32 -9.29 1.95
N THR A 126 9.11 -10.13 2.63
CA THR A 126 10.00 -9.67 3.70
C THR A 126 11.07 -8.71 3.16
N ALA A 127 11.67 -9.03 2.02
CA ALA A 127 12.64 -8.17 1.34
C ALA A 127 12.03 -6.81 0.96
N SER A 128 10.80 -6.78 0.47
CA SER A 128 10.08 -5.54 0.18
C SER A 128 9.95 -4.65 1.42
N CYS A 129 9.54 -5.21 2.56
CA CYS A 129 9.44 -4.45 3.81
C CYS A 129 10.81 -3.88 4.22
N VAL A 130 11.87 -4.69 4.12
CA VAL A 130 13.25 -4.23 4.45
C VAL A 130 13.67 -3.09 3.52
N PHE A 131 13.44 -3.20 2.22
CA PHE A 131 13.76 -2.13 1.28
C PHE A 131 13.00 -0.84 1.59
N LEU A 132 11.69 -0.92 1.91
CA LEU A 132 10.92 0.27 2.28
C LEU A 132 11.43 0.93 3.55
N VAL A 133 11.80 0.15 4.56
CA VAL A 133 12.41 0.70 5.79
C VAL A 133 13.74 1.40 5.46
N LEU A 134 14.62 0.75 4.68
CA LEU A 134 15.89 1.34 4.27
C LEU A 134 15.69 2.65 3.48
N ILE A 135 14.75 2.66 2.53
CA ILE A 135 14.42 3.86 1.76
C ILE A 135 13.89 4.96 2.67
N SER A 136 12.99 4.65 3.59
CA SER A 136 12.44 5.62 4.54
C SER A 136 13.53 6.24 5.41
N VAL A 137 14.49 5.43 5.86
CA VAL A 137 15.67 5.91 6.60
C VAL A 137 16.53 6.81 5.71
N VAL A 138 16.81 6.40 4.47
CA VAL A 138 17.59 7.24 3.55
C VAL A 138 16.90 8.58 3.32
N PHE A 139 15.58 8.58 3.05
CA PHE A 139 14.83 9.83 2.85
C PHE A 139 14.79 10.73 4.11
N ALA A 140 14.81 10.15 5.31
CA ALA A 140 14.86 10.92 6.57
C ALA A 140 16.20 11.66 6.77
N PHE A 141 17.29 11.13 6.22
CA PHE A 141 18.63 11.68 6.40
C PHE A 141 19.24 12.29 5.15
N ILE A 142 18.59 12.14 3.99
CA ILE A 142 19.12 12.64 2.71
C ILE A 142 19.27 14.17 2.75
N LYS A 143 20.49 14.64 2.45
CA LYS A 143 20.78 16.06 2.33
C LYS A 143 20.93 16.43 0.85
N PRO A 144 20.52 17.63 0.45
CA PRO A 144 20.69 18.11 -0.94
C PRO A 144 22.15 18.09 -1.41
N GLU A 145 23.09 18.24 -0.45
CA GLU A 145 24.52 18.25 -0.70
C GLU A 145 25.08 16.91 -1.22
N TRP A 146 24.37 15.79 -0.98
CA TRP A 146 24.80 14.46 -1.38
C TRP A 146 24.59 14.17 -2.87
N GLY A 147 24.01 15.14 -3.59
CA GLY A 147 23.78 15.04 -5.02
C GLY A 147 22.63 14.11 -5.40
N VAL A 148 22.60 13.74 -6.69
CA VAL A 148 21.49 13.01 -7.31
C VAL A 148 21.59 11.48 -7.07
N ILE A 149 22.79 10.96 -6.76
CA ILE A 149 23.05 9.51 -6.68
C ILE A 149 22.22 8.83 -5.59
N PRO A 150 22.17 9.30 -4.32
CA PRO A 150 21.35 8.65 -3.29
C PRO A 150 19.85 8.73 -3.60
N LEU A 151 19.42 9.80 -4.25
CA LEU A 151 18.03 9.94 -4.70
C LEU A 151 17.67 8.90 -5.75
N LEU A 152 18.49 8.75 -6.79
CA LEU A 152 18.28 7.74 -7.82
C LEU A 152 18.31 6.32 -7.25
N ALA A 153 19.24 6.02 -6.36
CA ALA A 153 19.32 4.73 -5.69
C ALA A 153 18.03 4.44 -4.90
N SER A 154 17.51 5.44 -4.18
CA SER A 154 16.28 5.32 -3.41
C SER A 154 15.07 5.08 -4.31
N LEU A 155 14.96 5.77 -5.45
CA LEU A 155 13.88 5.60 -6.41
C LEU A 155 13.91 4.22 -7.08
N LEU A 156 15.10 3.72 -7.42
CA LEU A 156 15.28 2.36 -7.96
C LEU A 156 14.88 1.31 -6.91
N MET A 157 15.31 1.46 -5.66
CA MET A 157 14.92 0.55 -4.58
C MET A 157 13.43 0.61 -4.29
N MET A 158 12.80 1.77 -4.43
CA MET A 158 11.36 1.96 -4.27
C MET A 158 10.58 1.17 -5.33
N GLY A 159 10.99 1.24 -6.60
CA GLY A 159 10.42 0.45 -7.68
C GLY A 159 10.62 -1.07 -7.49
N LEU A 160 11.82 -1.48 -7.03
CA LEU A 160 12.10 -2.86 -6.67
C LEU A 160 11.21 -3.38 -5.53
N SER A 161 11.00 -2.57 -4.50
CA SER A 161 10.16 -2.94 -3.36
C SER A 161 8.74 -3.27 -3.79
N ILE A 162 8.12 -2.42 -4.63
CA ILE A 162 6.79 -2.69 -5.17
C ILE A 162 6.81 -3.87 -6.15
N GLY A 163 7.86 -4.04 -6.94
CA GLY A 163 8.06 -5.22 -7.80
C GLY A 163 8.07 -6.52 -7.01
N PHE A 164 8.64 -6.52 -5.80
CA PHE A 164 8.64 -7.69 -4.90
C PHE A 164 7.25 -7.99 -4.30
N VAL A 165 6.35 -7.02 -4.27
CA VAL A 165 5.00 -7.19 -3.73
C VAL A 165 3.98 -7.49 -4.82
N SER A 166 4.06 -6.85 -5.98
CA SER A 166 3.03 -6.92 -7.02
C SER A 166 2.76 -8.34 -7.53
N GLY A 167 3.80 -9.07 -7.91
CA GLY A 167 3.69 -10.46 -8.37
C GLY A 167 3.72 -11.47 -7.22
N PRO A 168 4.84 -11.55 -6.46
CA PRO A 168 4.98 -12.52 -5.36
C PRO A 168 3.91 -12.37 -4.27
N GLY A 169 3.50 -11.14 -3.98
CA GLY A 169 2.50 -10.87 -2.97
C GLY A 169 1.11 -11.35 -3.36
N SER A 170 0.67 -11.11 -4.60
CA SER A 170 -0.62 -11.62 -5.09
C SER A 170 -0.66 -13.15 -5.05
N GLY A 171 0.43 -13.81 -5.44
CA GLY A 171 0.54 -15.26 -5.29
C GLY A 171 0.55 -15.73 -3.82
N ARG A 172 1.15 -14.95 -2.92
CA ARG A 172 1.21 -15.30 -1.50
C ARG A 172 -0.15 -15.21 -0.82
N ILE A 173 -0.98 -14.22 -1.13
CA ILE A 173 -2.34 -14.15 -0.56
C ILE A 173 -3.17 -15.36 -0.98
N VAL A 174 -3.07 -15.77 -2.25
CA VAL A 174 -3.77 -16.96 -2.76
C VAL A 174 -3.30 -18.24 -2.04
N GLU A 175 -2.00 -18.39 -1.75
CA GLU A 175 -1.47 -19.55 -1.03
C GLU A 175 -1.94 -19.66 0.43
N VAL A 176 -2.16 -18.54 1.12
CA VAL A 176 -2.56 -18.55 2.53
C VAL A 176 -4.07 -18.60 2.71
N MET A 177 -4.83 -18.34 1.64
CA MET A 177 -6.28 -18.43 1.64
C MET A 177 -6.75 -19.91 1.65
N PRO A 178 -7.89 -20.21 2.29
CA PRO A 178 -8.55 -21.49 2.18
C PRO A 178 -8.97 -21.79 0.74
N ASP A 179 -9.07 -23.09 0.42
CA ASP A 179 -9.59 -23.54 -0.85
C ASP A 179 -11.02 -23.00 -1.06
N GLY A 180 -11.27 -22.44 -2.23
CA GLY A 180 -12.55 -21.81 -2.59
C GLY A 180 -12.68 -20.32 -2.20
N GLU A 181 -11.75 -19.74 -1.43
CA GLU A 181 -11.78 -18.34 -1.00
C GLU A 181 -10.65 -17.48 -1.63
N GLN A 182 -10.02 -17.99 -2.66
CA GLN A 182 -8.87 -17.35 -3.32
C GLN A 182 -9.24 -16.00 -3.98
N GLU A 183 -10.45 -15.89 -4.54
CA GLU A 183 -10.97 -14.65 -5.11
C GLU A 183 -11.15 -13.56 -4.04
N LEU A 184 -11.63 -13.97 -2.86
CA LEU A 184 -11.72 -13.10 -1.70
C LEU A 184 -10.35 -12.52 -1.31
N GLY A 185 -9.31 -13.37 -1.31
CA GLY A 185 -7.94 -12.94 -1.01
C GLY A 185 -7.46 -11.86 -1.97
N SER A 186 -7.70 -12.03 -3.25
CA SER A 186 -7.34 -11.04 -4.28
C SER A 186 -8.11 -9.73 -4.09
N THR A 187 -9.39 -9.80 -3.76
CA THR A 187 -10.23 -8.62 -3.49
C THR A 187 -9.76 -7.87 -2.24
N LEU A 188 -9.45 -8.58 -1.16
CA LEU A 188 -8.91 -7.98 0.06
C LEU A 188 -7.57 -7.30 -0.18
N MET A 189 -6.68 -7.93 -0.95
CA MET A 189 -5.42 -7.33 -1.34
C MET A 189 -5.63 -6.00 -2.08
N MET A 190 -6.50 -5.98 -3.10
CA MET A 190 -6.81 -4.74 -3.84
C MET A 190 -7.43 -3.68 -2.94
N THR A 191 -8.32 -4.08 -2.03
CA THR A 191 -8.89 -3.17 -1.03
C THR A 191 -7.80 -2.53 -0.16
N CYS A 192 -6.83 -3.32 0.33
CA CYS A 192 -5.72 -2.80 1.11
C CYS A 192 -4.82 -1.86 0.31
N VAL A 193 -4.58 -2.16 -0.97
CA VAL A 193 -3.80 -1.29 -1.87
C VAL A 193 -4.50 0.06 -2.04
N TYR A 194 -5.81 0.08 -2.29
CA TYR A 194 -6.55 1.33 -2.46
C TYR A 194 -6.72 2.11 -1.14
N CYS A 195 -7.03 1.43 -0.04
CA CYS A 195 -7.16 2.08 1.27
C CYS A 195 -5.82 2.63 1.80
N GLY A 196 -4.72 1.94 1.50
CA GLY A 196 -3.38 2.41 1.90
C GLY A 196 -2.84 3.53 1.00
N GLY A 197 -3.47 3.76 -0.16
CA GLY A 197 -3.11 4.83 -1.09
C GLY A 197 -3.86 6.14 -0.90
N VAL A 198 -4.87 6.17 -0.03
CA VAL A 198 -5.66 7.35 0.37
C VAL A 198 -5.08 7.98 1.63
#